data_c5a17bc2cef85989015b84088573453f
#
_entry.id   c5a17bc2cef85989015b84088573453f
#
_cell.length_a   1.000
_cell.length_b   1.000
_cell.length_c   1.000
_cell.angle_alpha   90.00
_cell.angle_beta   90.00
_cell.angle_gamma   90.00
#
_symmetry.space_group_name_H-M   'P 1'
#
loop_
_entity.id
_entity.type
_entity.pdbx_description
1 polymer ?
#
loop_
_entity_poly.entity_id
_entity_poly.type
_entity_poly.pdbx_seq_one_letter_code
_entity_poly.pdbx_strand_id
1 'polypeptide(L)'
;MAAISRADIRLSGSHAGVSIGEDGPSQMALEDLAMMRAIPNAVVLYPCDAVSTERLVAEMAQHKGLAYMRTSRPKTPVSYGPDERFPIGGSKVLRQSPDDKAMVVGAGITVFEALKAYDILKAEGISIRVVDAYSLQPIDKATLTEGAKVSGGKVITVEDHYAAGGLGDAVAEALAPSGVIVKRLAVRAIPRSGEPEELVDKFGLSARHIVEAVKGK
;
A
#
# COMPACT_ATOMS: atom_id res chain seq x y z
N MET A 1 23.95 3.27 -10.03
CA MET A 1 24.63 4.44 -10.67
C MET A 1 23.80 5.70 -10.55
N ALA A 2 22.51 5.73 -10.98
CA ALA A 2 21.68 6.93 -10.96
C ALA A 2 21.61 7.64 -9.58
N ALA A 3 21.42 6.91 -8.51
CA ALA A 3 21.37 7.47 -7.16
C ALA A 3 22.74 8.06 -6.74
N ILE A 4 23.83 7.39 -7.08
CA ILE A 4 25.21 7.87 -6.79
C ILE A 4 25.47 9.19 -7.53
N SER A 5 25.05 9.28 -8.78
CA SER A 5 25.19 10.49 -9.62
C SER A 5 24.17 11.57 -9.29
N ARG A 6 23.25 11.32 -8.33
CA ARG A 6 22.11 12.20 -8.03
C ARG A 6 21.31 12.58 -9.28
N ALA A 7 21.15 11.60 -10.19
CA ALA A 7 20.45 11.81 -11.43
C ALA A 7 18.96 12.12 -11.19
N ASP A 8 18.42 13.01 -12.02
CA ASP A 8 17.04 13.47 -11.97
C ASP A 8 16.19 12.58 -12.88
N ILE A 9 15.74 11.42 -12.38
CA ILE A 9 15.09 10.37 -13.15
C ILE A 9 13.71 10.04 -12.56
N ARG A 10 12.71 9.89 -13.45
CA ARG A 10 11.37 9.39 -13.15
C ARG A 10 11.18 8.04 -13.80
N LEU A 11 10.90 7.04 -13.01
CA LEU A 11 10.62 5.68 -13.46
C LEU A 11 9.17 5.35 -13.16
N SER A 12 8.51 4.65 -14.08
CA SER A 12 7.18 4.10 -13.84
C SER A 12 7.18 2.63 -14.25
N GLY A 13 6.82 1.76 -13.29
CA GLY A 13 6.54 0.35 -13.54
C GLY A 13 5.03 0.12 -13.55
N SER A 14 4.52 -0.49 -14.61
CA SER A 14 3.09 -0.81 -14.71
C SER A 14 2.85 -2.31 -14.66
N HIS A 15 1.58 -2.71 -14.44
CA HIS A 15 1.16 -4.11 -14.42
C HIS A 15 1.79 -4.91 -13.27
N ALA A 16 2.06 -4.28 -12.12
CA ALA A 16 2.63 -4.97 -10.97
C ALA A 16 1.56 -5.61 -10.08
N GLY A 17 1.97 -6.65 -9.34
CA GLY A 17 1.13 -7.36 -8.38
C GLY A 17 0.52 -8.66 -8.91
N VAL A 18 0.04 -9.52 -8.00
CA VAL A 18 -0.69 -10.74 -8.38
C VAL A 18 -2.02 -10.42 -9.06
N SER A 19 -2.52 -9.19 -8.90
CA SER A 19 -3.73 -8.67 -9.52
C SER A 19 -3.67 -8.55 -11.04
N ILE A 20 -2.52 -8.71 -11.67
CA ILE A 20 -2.44 -8.80 -13.14
C ILE A 20 -2.89 -10.17 -13.69
N GLY A 21 -2.91 -11.19 -12.84
CA GLY A 21 -3.56 -12.47 -13.15
C GLY A 21 -2.87 -13.32 -14.19
N GLU A 22 -3.37 -13.32 -15.40
CA GLU A 22 -3.03 -14.26 -16.47
C GLU A 22 -1.59 -14.15 -16.95
N ASP A 23 -1.00 -12.95 -16.92
CA ASP A 23 0.36 -12.69 -17.42
C ASP A 23 1.43 -13.50 -16.66
N GLY A 24 1.14 -13.88 -15.42
CA GLY A 24 1.97 -14.77 -14.62
C GLY A 24 3.14 -14.09 -13.92
N PRO A 25 3.94 -14.87 -13.17
CA PRO A 25 4.92 -14.36 -12.21
C PRO A 25 6.05 -13.53 -12.81
N SER A 26 6.41 -13.75 -14.07
CA SER A 26 7.45 -12.97 -14.76
C SER A 26 7.05 -11.52 -15.01
N GLN A 27 5.77 -11.19 -14.92
CA GLN A 27 5.22 -9.85 -15.18
C GLN A 27 4.71 -9.17 -13.90
N MET A 28 4.63 -9.90 -12.77
CA MET A 28 4.02 -9.40 -11.53
C MET A 28 4.89 -8.41 -10.76
N ALA A 29 6.18 -8.35 -11.02
CA ALA A 29 7.14 -7.41 -10.40
C ALA A 29 6.95 -7.31 -8.87
N LEU A 30 6.88 -8.46 -8.18
CA LEU A 30 6.60 -8.51 -6.73
C LEU A 30 7.79 -8.06 -5.86
N GLU A 31 8.90 -7.66 -6.46
CA GLU A 31 10.13 -7.17 -5.85
C GLU A 31 10.36 -5.67 -6.08
N ASP A 32 9.59 -5.02 -6.93
CA ASP A 32 9.86 -3.68 -7.44
C ASP A 32 9.93 -2.60 -6.34
N LEU A 33 8.97 -2.61 -5.42
CA LEU A 33 8.95 -1.66 -4.29
C LEU A 33 10.16 -1.86 -3.39
N ALA A 34 10.53 -3.11 -3.12
CA ALA A 34 11.70 -3.45 -2.29
C ALA A 34 13.01 -2.96 -2.93
N MET A 35 13.19 -3.22 -4.23
CA MET A 35 14.37 -2.77 -4.97
C MET A 35 14.50 -1.25 -4.95
N MET A 36 13.39 -0.53 -5.16
CA MET A 36 13.42 0.92 -5.21
C MET A 36 13.54 1.56 -3.83
N ARG A 37 12.94 0.96 -2.80
CA ARG A 37 13.11 1.40 -1.41
C ARG A 37 14.52 1.17 -0.87
N ALA A 38 15.27 0.21 -1.39
CA ALA A 38 16.67 0.01 -1.02
C ALA A 38 17.62 1.11 -1.53
N ILE A 39 17.15 1.96 -2.45
CA ILE A 39 17.97 3.05 -3.00
C ILE A 39 17.87 4.29 -2.10
N PRO A 40 18.97 4.80 -1.57
CA PRO A 40 18.96 5.99 -0.73
C PRO A 40 18.35 7.20 -1.43
N ASN A 41 17.45 7.89 -0.71
CA ASN A 41 16.76 9.10 -1.18
C ASN A 41 15.85 8.91 -2.40
N ALA A 42 15.56 7.67 -2.82
CA ALA A 42 14.56 7.45 -3.85
C ALA A 42 13.15 7.72 -3.29
N VAL A 43 12.31 8.34 -4.09
CA VAL A 43 10.87 8.43 -3.83
C VAL A 43 10.20 7.19 -4.42
N VAL A 44 9.32 6.53 -3.66
CA VAL A 44 8.59 5.33 -4.08
C VAL A 44 7.10 5.52 -3.82
N LEU A 45 6.32 5.51 -4.89
CA LEU A 45 4.89 5.84 -4.88
C LEU A 45 4.05 4.68 -5.45
N TYR A 46 2.88 4.45 -4.87
CA TYR A 46 1.92 3.47 -5.37
C TYR A 46 0.48 4.00 -5.22
N PRO A 47 -0.02 4.77 -6.20
CA PRO A 47 -1.39 5.27 -6.22
C PRO A 47 -2.42 4.14 -6.33
N CYS A 48 -3.63 4.36 -5.79
CA CYS A 48 -4.70 3.38 -5.85
C CYS A 48 -5.73 3.65 -6.98
N ASP A 49 -5.85 4.88 -7.46
CA ASP A 49 -6.84 5.27 -8.48
C ASP A 49 -6.30 6.28 -9.50
N ALA A 50 -7.14 6.63 -10.47
CA ALA A 50 -6.77 7.54 -11.53
C ALA A 50 -6.42 8.96 -11.03
N VAL A 51 -7.16 9.47 -10.02
CA VAL A 51 -6.91 10.82 -9.47
C VAL A 51 -5.59 10.85 -8.72
N SER A 52 -5.35 9.90 -7.82
CA SER A 52 -4.07 9.81 -7.10
C SER A 52 -2.90 9.62 -8.05
N THR A 53 -3.09 8.82 -9.14
CA THR A 53 -2.07 8.64 -10.18
C THR A 53 -1.74 9.95 -10.86
N GLU A 54 -2.73 10.69 -11.36
CA GLU A 54 -2.54 11.98 -12.03
C GLU A 54 -1.81 12.98 -11.14
N ARG A 55 -2.25 13.10 -9.88
CA ARG A 55 -1.65 14.04 -8.92
C ARG A 55 -0.21 13.67 -8.57
N LEU A 56 0.06 12.39 -8.34
CA LEU A 56 1.40 11.92 -8.02
C LEU A 56 2.35 12.01 -9.23
N VAL A 57 1.87 11.88 -10.46
CA VAL A 57 2.67 12.18 -11.67
C VAL A 57 3.09 13.65 -11.68
N ALA A 58 2.18 14.58 -11.34
CA ALA A 58 2.49 16.00 -11.26
C ALA A 58 3.53 16.30 -10.15
N GLU A 59 3.39 15.68 -8.98
CA GLU A 59 4.37 15.78 -7.89
C GLU A 59 5.74 15.22 -8.29
N MET A 60 5.77 14.04 -8.93
CA MET A 60 7.00 13.44 -9.44
C MET A 60 7.70 14.34 -10.48
N ALA A 61 6.94 15.00 -11.36
CA ALA A 61 7.51 15.87 -12.40
C ALA A 61 8.29 17.03 -11.77
N GLN A 62 7.89 17.52 -10.61
CA GLN A 62 8.54 18.63 -9.90
C GLN A 62 9.63 18.17 -8.91
N HIS A 63 9.61 16.88 -8.51
CA HIS A 63 10.60 16.34 -7.58
C HIS A 63 12.01 16.37 -8.19
N LYS A 64 13.04 16.61 -7.40
CA LYS A 64 14.45 16.50 -7.77
C LYS A 64 15.06 15.23 -7.21
N GLY A 65 15.66 14.41 -8.05
CA GLY A 65 16.25 13.13 -7.69
C GLY A 65 15.57 11.93 -8.34
N LEU A 66 15.79 10.74 -7.81
CA LEU A 66 15.20 9.52 -8.31
C LEU A 66 13.80 9.32 -7.73
N ALA A 67 12.82 9.13 -8.59
CA ALA A 67 11.48 8.75 -8.19
C ALA A 67 10.96 7.56 -9.02
N TYR A 68 10.26 6.65 -8.34
CA TYR A 68 9.60 5.50 -8.92
C TYR A 68 8.13 5.51 -8.56
N MET A 69 7.28 5.24 -9.54
CA MET A 69 5.86 5.01 -9.34
C MET A 69 5.46 3.66 -9.89
N ARG A 70 4.86 2.84 -9.04
CA ARG A 70 4.23 1.58 -9.41
C ARG A 70 2.78 1.83 -9.80
N THR A 71 2.30 1.19 -10.86
CA THR A 71 0.89 1.16 -11.20
C THR A 71 0.40 -0.26 -11.45
N SER A 72 -0.88 -0.52 -11.20
CA SER A 72 -1.53 -1.78 -11.47
C SER A 72 -2.21 -1.79 -12.85
N ARG A 73 -2.57 -2.97 -13.36
CA ARG A 73 -3.29 -3.15 -14.62
C ARG A 73 -4.80 -3.01 -14.49
N PRO A 74 -5.46 -3.59 -13.46
CA PRO A 74 -6.90 -3.55 -13.34
C PRO A 74 -7.44 -2.13 -13.28
N LYS A 75 -8.62 -1.92 -13.88
CA LYS A 75 -9.39 -0.69 -13.68
C LYS A 75 -9.86 -0.64 -12.23
N THR A 76 -9.52 0.42 -11.53
CA THR A 76 -9.95 0.66 -10.14
C THR A 76 -11.07 1.68 -10.07
N PRO A 77 -11.93 1.62 -9.04
CA PRO A 77 -12.86 2.71 -8.75
C PRO A 77 -12.12 4.02 -8.48
N VAL A 78 -12.73 5.14 -8.83
CA VAL A 78 -12.22 6.46 -8.46
C VAL A 78 -12.74 6.78 -7.06
N SER A 79 -11.83 6.95 -6.12
CA SER A 79 -12.12 7.18 -4.70
C SER A 79 -11.90 8.61 -4.26
N TYR A 80 -11.11 9.37 -4.99
CA TYR A 80 -10.71 10.71 -4.66
C TYR A 80 -11.36 11.78 -5.54
N GLY A 81 -11.63 12.93 -4.95
CA GLY A 81 -12.10 14.11 -5.70
C GLY A 81 -10.98 14.73 -6.55
N PRO A 82 -11.34 15.47 -7.63
CA PRO A 82 -10.35 16.03 -8.56
C PRO A 82 -9.41 17.05 -7.93
N ASP A 83 -9.78 17.67 -6.81
CA ASP A 83 -8.98 18.71 -6.14
C ASP A 83 -8.11 18.17 -4.99
N GLU A 84 -8.11 16.85 -4.79
CA GLU A 84 -7.31 16.21 -3.75
C GLU A 84 -5.81 16.39 -4.00
N ARG A 85 -5.07 16.58 -2.91
CA ARG A 85 -3.61 16.75 -2.93
C ARG A 85 -2.92 15.50 -2.43
N PHE A 86 -1.81 15.13 -3.07
CA PHE A 86 -1.01 13.96 -2.76
C PHE A 86 0.48 14.32 -2.62
N PRO A 87 0.86 15.09 -1.57
CA PRO A 87 2.27 15.44 -1.39
C PRO A 87 3.12 14.18 -1.18
N ILE A 88 4.31 14.15 -1.78
CA ILE A 88 5.29 13.08 -1.53
C ILE A 88 5.56 12.96 -0.05
N GLY A 89 5.52 11.74 0.48
CA GLY A 89 5.68 11.47 1.91
C GLY A 89 4.38 11.51 2.72
N GLY A 90 3.24 11.75 2.09
CA GLY A 90 1.94 11.72 2.72
C GLY A 90 1.21 10.38 2.61
N SER A 91 0.04 10.31 3.25
CA SER A 91 -0.94 9.23 3.15
C SER A 91 -2.35 9.81 3.25
N LYS A 92 -3.38 8.96 3.02
CA LYS A 92 -4.78 9.36 3.18
C LYS A 92 -5.50 8.44 4.15
N VAL A 93 -6.19 9.02 5.14
CA VAL A 93 -7.09 8.28 6.02
C VAL A 93 -8.47 8.25 5.37
N LEU A 94 -8.87 7.10 4.85
CA LEU A 94 -10.11 6.92 4.09
C LEU A 94 -11.31 6.62 4.99
N ARG A 95 -11.08 5.92 6.09
CA ARG A 95 -12.07 5.58 7.10
C ARG A 95 -11.44 5.73 8.47
N GLN A 96 -12.20 6.26 9.43
CA GLN A 96 -11.77 6.38 10.81
C GLN A 96 -12.95 6.56 11.76
N SER A 97 -12.75 6.17 13.01
CA SER A 97 -13.62 6.48 14.13
C SER A 97 -12.78 6.68 15.41
N PRO A 98 -13.37 7.22 16.49
CA PRO A 98 -12.65 7.30 17.77
C PRO A 98 -12.39 5.92 18.40
N ASP A 99 -13.15 4.89 18.03
CA ASP A 99 -13.14 3.55 18.65
C ASP A 99 -12.57 2.48 17.71
N ASP A 100 -11.68 2.85 16.80
CA ASP A 100 -11.10 1.93 15.84
C ASP A 100 -10.39 0.76 16.54
N LYS A 101 -10.76 -0.47 16.17
CA LYS A 101 -10.21 -1.72 16.74
C LYS A 101 -8.92 -2.18 16.08
N ALA A 102 -8.62 -1.63 14.92
CA ALA A 102 -7.40 -1.87 14.17
C ALA A 102 -7.17 -0.74 13.15
N MET A 103 -5.93 -0.53 12.75
CA MET A 103 -5.56 0.24 11.55
C MET A 103 -5.15 -0.74 10.46
N VAL A 104 -5.79 -0.63 9.29
CA VAL A 104 -5.44 -1.36 8.08
C VAL A 104 -4.79 -0.39 7.10
N VAL A 105 -3.57 -0.70 6.69
CA VAL A 105 -2.77 0.11 5.77
C VAL A 105 -2.59 -0.64 4.46
N GLY A 106 -3.07 -0.06 3.39
CA GLY A 106 -2.91 -0.58 2.02
C GLY A 106 -2.21 0.43 1.12
N ALA A 107 -1.85 0.00 -0.08
CA ALA A 107 -1.40 0.83 -1.18
C ALA A 107 -1.85 0.22 -2.52
N GLY A 108 -2.15 1.05 -3.51
CA GLY A 108 -2.66 0.57 -4.79
C GLY A 108 -3.95 -0.24 -4.63
N ILE A 109 -4.01 -1.42 -5.25
CA ILE A 109 -5.24 -2.23 -5.29
C ILE A 109 -5.69 -2.73 -3.91
N THR A 110 -4.78 -2.90 -2.97
CA THR A 110 -5.11 -3.42 -1.64
C THR A 110 -5.88 -2.42 -0.78
N VAL A 111 -5.89 -1.15 -1.16
CA VAL A 111 -6.77 -0.13 -0.56
C VAL A 111 -8.24 -0.51 -0.73
N PHE A 112 -8.63 -1.04 -1.90
CA PHE A 112 -10.01 -1.45 -2.16
C PHE A 112 -10.40 -2.69 -1.37
N GLU A 113 -9.49 -3.64 -1.18
CA GLU A 113 -9.73 -4.78 -0.30
C GLU A 113 -9.89 -4.34 1.17
N ALA A 114 -9.11 -3.35 1.60
CA ALA A 114 -9.26 -2.76 2.94
C ALA A 114 -10.61 -2.02 3.11
N LEU A 115 -11.09 -1.31 2.09
CA LEU A 115 -12.40 -0.67 2.11
C LEU A 115 -13.55 -1.68 2.14
N LYS A 116 -13.47 -2.77 1.35
CA LYS A 116 -14.44 -3.88 1.42
C LYS A 116 -14.46 -4.52 2.82
N ALA A 117 -13.27 -4.75 3.41
CA ALA A 117 -13.17 -5.28 4.77
C ALA A 117 -13.77 -4.33 5.82
N TYR A 118 -13.57 -3.02 5.66
CA TYR A 118 -14.22 -2.02 6.50
C TYR A 118 -15.75 -2.14 6.47
N ASP A 119 -16.35 -2.26 5.27
CA ASP A 119 -17.81 -2.35 5.14
C ASP A 119 -18.36 -3.63 5.79
N ILE A 120 -17.67 -4.78 5.63
CA ILE A 120 -18.02 -6.06 6.28
C ILE A 120 -17.95 -5.92 7.82
N LEU A 121 -16.85 -5.41 8.34
CA LEU A 121 -16.64 -5.25 9.78
C LEU A 121 -17.61 -4.25 10.40
N LYS A 122 -17.88 -3.15 9.70
CA LYS A 122 -18.83 -2.14 10.14
C LYS A 122 -20.24 -2.71 10.27
N ALA A 123 -20.68 -3.59 9.37
CA ALA A 123 -21.96 -4.28 9.47
C ALA A 123 -22.04 -5.19 10.70
N GLU A 124 -20.90 -5.63 11.22
CA GLU A 124 -20.79 -6.40 12.47
C GLU A 124 -20.52 -5.53 13.72
N GLY A 125 -20.58 -4.21 13.59
CA GLY A 125 -20.34 -3.27 14.70
C GLY A 125 -18.86 -3.09 15.06
N ILE A 126 -17.92 -3.48 14.18
CA ILE A 126 -16.49 -3.33 14.39
C ILE A 126 -15.96 -2.19 13.51
N SER A 127 -15.47 -1.12 14.13
CA SER A 127 -14.84 0.00 13.43
C SER A 127 -13.34 -0.26 13.24
N ILE A 128 -12.83 0.08 12.06
CA ILE A 128 -11.41 0.07 11.75
C ILE A 128 -11.01 1.34 11.03
N ARG A 129 -9.75 1.73 11.16
CA ARG A 129 -9.14 2.79 10.35
C ARG A 129 -8.59 2.19 9.06
N VAL A 130 -8.82 2.86 7.93
CA VAL A 130 -8.25 2.47 6.63
C VAL A 130 -7.36 3.60 6.14
N VAL A 131 -6.12 3.28 5.85
CA VAL A 131 -5.10 4.22 5.37
C VAL A 131 -4.61 3.78 3.99
N ASP A 132 -4.65 4.71 3.03
CA ASP A 132 -3.93 4.60 1.76
C ASP A 132 -2.53 5.19 1.93
N ALA A 133 -1.53 4.35 2.00
CA ALA A 133 -0.13 4.74 2.07
C ALA A 133 0.47 4.85 0.66
N TYR A 134 -0.04 5.77 -0.16
CA TYR A 134 0.39 5.98 -1.54
C TYR A 134 1.88 6.35 -1.67
N SER A 135 2.50 6.86 -0.60
CA SER A 135 3.95 7.11 -0.52
C SER A 135 4.60 6.09 0.42
N LEU A 136 5.39 5.17 -0.16
CA LEU A 136 6.11 4.16 0.60
C LEU A 136 7.49 4.63 1.04
N GLN A 137 8.06 5.60 0.29
CA GLN A 137 9.33 6.24 0.61
C GLN A 137 9.35 7.67 0.02
N PRO A 138 9.47 8.70 0.88
CA PRO A 138 9.33 8.62 2.33
C PRO A 138 7.93 8.18 2.74
N ILE A 139 7.80 7.53 3.91
CA ILE A 139 6.50 7.09 4.44
C ILE A 139 5.98 8.10 5.48
N ASP A 140 4.67 8.25 5.56
CA ASP A 140 3.98 9.15 6.50
C ASP A 140 3.98 8.59 7.94
N LYS A 141 5.10 8.79 8.64
CA LYS A 141 5.26 8.34 10.03
C LYS A 141 4.24 8.96 10.99
N ALA A 142 3.86 10.22 10.75
CA ALA A 142 2.97 10.94 11.65
C ALA A 142 1.57 10.33 11.65
N THR A 143 0.96 10.17 10.46
CA THR A 143 -0.36 9.55 10.30
C THR A 143 -0.37 8.11 10.79
N LEU A 144 0.67 7.32 10.51
CA LEU A 144 0.77 5.93 10.94
C LEU A 144 0.89 5.82 12.46
N THR A 145 1.70 6.67 13.10
CA THR A 145 1.87 6.66 14.56
C THR A 145 0.57 7.04 15.27
N GLU A 146 -0.12 8.08 14.81
CA GLU A 146 -1.40 8.48 15.38
C GLU A 146 -2.46 7.41 15.17
N GLY A 147 -2.56 6.85 13.97
CA GLY A 147 -3.48 5.76 13.66
C GLY A 147 -3.25 4.52 14.52
N ALA A 148 -2.00 4.12 14.70
CA ALA A 148 -1.63 3.01 15.56
C ALA A 148 -2.04 3.23 17.03
N LYS A 149 -1.83 4.44 17.55
CA LYS A 149 -2.23 4.82 18.91
C LYS A 149 -3.73 4.71 19.11
N VAL A 150 -4.54 5.29 18.22
CA VAL A 150 -6.02 5.23 18.29
C VAL A 150 -6.52 3.79 18.19
N SER A 151 -5.88 2.96 17.39
CA SER A 151 -6.24 1.55 17.18
C SER A 151 -5.66 0.59 18.23
N GLY A 152 -5.20 1.10 19.39
CA GLY A 152 -4.66 0.29 20.48
C GLY A 152 -3.41 -0.53 20.10
N GLY A 153 -2.64 -0.07 19.11
CA GLY A 153 -1.43 -0.74 18.62
C GLY A 153 -1.70 -1.91 17.65
N LYS A 154 -2.94 -2.16 17.26
CA LYS A 154 -3.27 -3.20 16.29
C LYS A 154 -3.16 -2.67 14.87
N VAL A 155 -2.07 -3.00 14.20
CA VAL A 155 -1.76 -2.55 12.84
C VAL A 155 -1.62 -3.73 11.90
N ILE A 156 -2.31 -3.66 10.76
CA ILE A 156 -2.30 -4.67 9.70
C ILE A 156 -1.93 -3.99 8.40
N THR A 157 -0.90 -4.47 7.70
CA THR A 157 -0.59 -4.04 6.34
C THR A 157 -1.07 -5.07 5.33
N VAL A 158 -1.52 -4.60 4.17
CA VAL A 158 -1.94 -5.45 3.07
C VAL A 158 -1.22 -4.98 1.81
N GLU A 159 -0.43 -5.85 1.22
CA GLU A 159 0.41 -5.49 0.08
C GLU A 159 0.42 -6.54 -1.03
N ASP A 160 0.18 -6.09 -2.24
CA ASP A 160 0.28 -6.90 -3.46
C ASP A 160 1.75 -6.92 -3.94
N HIS A 161 2.60 -7.45 -3.07
CA HIS A 161 4.06 -7.47 -3.18
C HIS A 161 4.59 -8.60 -2.28
N TYR A 162 5.82 -9.03 -2.47
CA TYR A 162 6.47 -9.94 -1.50
C TYR A 162 6.61 -9.27 -0.13
N ALA A 163 6.62 -10.10 0.93
CA ALA A 163 6.69 -9.60 2.30
C ALA A 163 7.97 -8.81 2.63
N ALA A 164 9.07 -9.10 1.91
CA ALA A 164 10.36 -8.47 2.16
C ALA A 164 10.47 -7.12 1.42
N GLY A 165 10.81 -6.07 2.14
CA GLY A 165 11.14 -4.75 1.59
C GLY A 165 9.97 -3.89 1.10
N GLY A 166 8.72 -4.40 1.15
CA GLY A 166 7.52 -3.69 0.68
C GLY A 166 6.90 -2.73 1.69
N LEU A 167 5.59 -2.54 1.57
CA LEU A 167 4.79 -1.67 2.46
C LEU A 167 4.88 -2.12 3.93
N GLY A 168 4.80 -3.43 4.17
CA GLY A 168 4.84 -3.96 5.53
C GLY A 168 6.11 -3.63 6.28
N ASP A 169 7.27 -3.69 5.59
CA ASP A 169 8.54 -3.28 6.19
C ASP A 169 8.62 -1.77 6.39
N ALA A 170 8.12 -0.96 5.45
CA ALA A 170 8.09 0.50 5.61
C ALA A 170 7.26 0.94 6.82
N VAL A 171 6.08 0.33 7.01
CA VAL A 171 5.20 0.62 8.16
C VAL A 171 5.82 0.10 9.45
N ALA A 172 6.40 -1.09 9.46
CA ALA A 172 7.06 -1.65 10.64
C ALA A 172 8.24 -0.79 11.09
N GLU A 173 9.07 -0.33 10.14
CA GLU A 173 10.18 0.61 10.42
C GLU A 173 9.67 1.93 11.00
N ALA A 174 8.60 2.48 10.43
CA ALA A 174 8.01 3.74 10.90
C ALA A 174 7.48 3.64 12.34
N LEU A 175 6.90 2.48 12.71
CA LEU A 175 6.26 2.24 14.00
C LEU A 175 7.17 1.57 15.04
N ALA A 176 8.37 1.10 14.66
CA ALA A 176 9.31 0.45 15.57
C ALA A 176 9.61 1.26 16.84
N PRO A 177 9.81 2.61 16.79
CA PRO A 177 10.02 3.40 18.01
C PRO A 177 8.85 3.36 19.00
N SER A 178 7.64 3.04 18.54
CA SER A 178 6.43 2.93 19.38
C SER A 178 6.19 1.52 19.90
N GLY A 179 7.04 0.54 19.58
CA GLY A 179 6.90 -0.86 20.01
C GLY A 179 5.70 -1.58 19.38
N VAL A 180 5.12 -1.06 18.31
CA VAL A 180 3.95 -1.63 17.64
C VAL A 180 4.36 -2.83 16.79
N ILE A 181 3.66 -3.94 16.97
CA ILE A 181 3.81 -5.14 16.12
C ILE A 181 2.86 -5.04 14.93
N VAL A 182 3.42 -5.09 13.71
CA VAL A 182 2.66 -5.03 12.46
C VAL A 182 2.37 -6.43 11.94
N LYS A 183 1.09 -6.80 11.84
CA LYS A 183 0.66 -8.02 11.13
C LYS A 183 0.69 -7.73 9.63
N ARG A 184 1.41 -8.54 8.86
CA ARG A 184 1.62 -8.30 7.43
C ARG A 184 0.91 -9.35 6.57
N LEU A 185 -0.04 -8.93 5.76
CA LEU A 185 -0.66 -9.71 4.69
C LEU A 185 0.07 -9.35 3.38
N ALA A 186 0.79 -10.32 2.84
CA ALA A 186 1.69 -10.11 1.70
C ALA A 186 1.87 -11.42 0.93
N VAL A 187 2.31 -11.34 -0.32
CA VAL A 187 2.64 -12.53 -1.13
C VAL A 187 3.85 -13.24 -0.53
N ARG A 188 3.72 -14.53 -0.21
CA ARG A 188 4.78 -15.32 0.47
C ARG A 188 5.30 -16.50 -0.32
N ALA A 189 4.82 -16.68 -1.55
CA ALA A 189 5.27 -17.73 -2.45
C ALA A 189 5.25 -17.23 -3.88
N ILE A 190 6.03 -17.84 -4.75
CA ILE A 190 6.05 -17.53 -6.18
C ILE A 190 4.68 -17.89 -6.77
N PRO A 191 3.93 -16.92 -7.32
CA PRO A 191 2.61 -17.17 -7.89
C PRO A 191 2.70 -17.94 -9.22
N ARG A 192 1.54 -18.31 -9.72
CA ARG A 192 1.33 -18.80 -11.08
C ARG A 192 0.27 -17.90 -11.73
N SER A 193 0.08 -18.03 -13.03
CA SER A 193 -1.02 -17.39 -13.73
C SER A 193 -2.37 -17.87 -13.17
N GLY A 194 -3.36 -17.00 -13.18
CA GLY A 194 -4.72 -17.30 -12.71
C GLY A 194 -5.62 -16.08 -12.83
N GLU A 195 -6.85 -16.21 -12.42
CA GLU A 195 -7.75 -15.06 -12.35
C GLU A 195 -7.31 -14.08 -11.25
N PRO A 196 -7.32 -12.76 -11.51
CA PRO A 196 -6.86 -11.75 -10.56
C PRO A 196 -7.45 -11.89 -9.17
N GLU A 197 -8.77 -12.04 -9.06
CA GLU A 197 -9.47 -12.14 -7.78
C GLU A 197 -9.12 -13.43 -7.03
N GLU A 198 -8.96 -14.54 -7.74
CA GLU A 198 -8.55 -15.82 -7.16
C GLU A 198 -7.13 -15.73 -6.59
N LEU A 199 -6.22 -15.06 -7.29
CA LEU A 199 -4.86 -14.87 -6.82
C LEU A 199 -4.79 -13.95 -5.61
N VAL A 200 -5.54 -12.84 -5.60
CA VAL A 200 -5.65 -11.93 -4.45
C VAL A 200 -6.16 -12.69 -3.22
N ASP A 201 -7.17 -13.54 -3.37
CA ASP A 201 -7.68 -14.37 -2.26
C ASP A 201 -6.69 -15.46 -1.86
N LYS A 202 -6.15 -16.20 -2.81
CA LYS A 202 -5.19 -17.28 -2.57
C LYS A 202 -3.94 -16.84 -1.78
N PHE A 203 -3.46 -15.63 -2.04
CA PHE A 203 -2.29 -15.08 -1.35
C PHE A 203 -2.64 -14.33 -0.05
N GLY A 204 -3.90 -14.39 0.38
CA GLY A 204 -4.30 -13.83 1.67
C GLY A 204 -4.43 -12.31 1.69
N LEU A 205 -4.70 -11.69 0.54
CA LEU A 205 -4.78 -10.24 0.38
C LEU A 205 -6.22 -9.72 0.30
N SER A 206 -7.20 -10.60 0.13
CA SER A 206 -8.62 -10.24 -0.03
C SER A 206 -9.23 -9.70 1.26
N ALA A 207 -10.36 -9.00 1.13
CA ALA A 207 -11.13 -8.46 2.25
C ALA A 207 -11.43 -9.49 3.34
N ARG A 208 -11.70 -10.76 2.97
CA ARG A 208 -11.93 -11.87 3.91
C ARG A 208 -10.74 -12.04 4.86
N HIS A 209 -9.52 -12.08 4.33
CA HIS A 209 -8.31 -12.27 5.14
C HIS A 209 -8.00 -11.07 6.03
N ILE A 210 -8.34 -9.86 5.56
CA ILE A 210 -8.24 -8.64 6.38
C ILE A 210 -9.21 -8.73 7.56
N VAL A 211 -10.47 -9.14 7.32
CA VAL A 211 -11.48 -9.35 8.36
C VAL A 211 -11.00 -10.39 9.40
N GLU A 212 -10.47 -11.53 8.95
CA GLU A 212 -9.88 -12.56 9.81
C GLU A 212 -8.73 -11.99 10.65
N ALA A 213 -7.82 -11.24 10.02
CA ALA A 213 -6.70 -10.60 10.71
C ALA A 213 -7.14 -9.59 11.77
N VAL A 214 -8.19 -8.79 11.48
CA VAL A 214 -8.78 -7.86 12.45
C VAL A 214 -9.43 -8.63 13.62
N LYS A 215 -10.10 -9.75 13.36
CA LYS A 215 -10.73 -10.58 14.40
C LYS A 215 -9.75 -11.45 15.19
N GLY A 216 -8.46 -11.46 14.81
CA GLY A 216 -7.43 -12.25 15.50
C GLY A 216 -7.42 -13.73 15.15
N LYS A 217 -7.92 -14.06 13.97
CA LYS A 217 -7.93 -15.42 13.43
C LYS A 217 -6.75 -15.67 12.50
#